data_1fa41088029e6e7a6585c89c619bc7b5
#
_entry.id   1fa41088029e6e7a6585c89c619bc7b5
#
_cell.length_a   1.000
_cell.length_b   1.000
_cell.length_c   1.000
_cell.angle_alpha   90.00
_cell.angle_beta   90.00
_cell.angle_gamma   90.00
#
_symmetry.space_group_name_H-M   'P 1'
#
loop_
_entity.id
_entity.type
_entity.pdbx_description
1 polymer ?
#
loop_
_entity_poly.entity_id
_entity_poly.type
_entity_poly.pdbx_seq_one_letter_code
_entity_poly.pdbx_strand_id
1 'polypeptide(L)'
;MSYMELSRTRPVAAAWENLTDAQNEKQTTAIYEIIGNHGGDVKAVTFSPSHNALTSVIEYPDQLSAMTTVAEILALGTLEYVEIEQLWDVVEFTGLVRSAAAKK
;
A
#
# COMPACT_ATOMS: atom_id res chain seq x y z
N MET A 1 11.04 13.52 4.72
CA MET A 1 11.22 12.29 3.91
C MET A 1 9.89 11.56 3.81
N SER A 2 9.55 11.15 2.61
CA SER A 2 8.36 10.34 2.40
C SER A 2 8.59 8.89 2.80
N TYR A 3 7.49 8.17 2.98
CA TYR A 3 7.48 6.75 3.25
C TYR A 3 6.89 6.05 2.03
N MET A 4 7.66 5.20 1.38
CA MET A 4 7.18 4.44 0.24
C MET A 4 6.86 3.00 0.67
N GLU A 5 5.63 2.59 0.42
CA GLU A 5 5.11 1.28 0.82
C GLU A 5 4.87 0.40 -0.40
N LEU A 6 5.37 -0.82 -0.35
CA LEU A 6 4.87 -1.89 -1.20
C LEU A 6 3.92 -2.73 -0.36
N SER A 7 2.69 -2.87 -0.81
CA SER A 7 1.72 -3.75 -0.15
C SER A 7 1.22 -4.81 -1.12
N ARG A 8 1.03 -6.02 -0.58
CA ARG A 8 0.36 -7.11 -1.30
C ARG A 8 -0.93 -7.42 -0.58
N THR A 9 -2.03 -7.33 -1.32
CA THR A 9 -3.37 -7.50 -0.75
C THR A 9 -4.15 -8.54 -1.54
N ARG A 10 -5.09 -9.18 -0.85
CA ARG A 10 -6.08 -10.07 -1.45
C ARG A 10 -7.47 -9.65 -1.05
N PRO A 11 -8.44 -9.75 -1.95
CA PRO A 11 -9.83 -9.54 -1.56
C PRO A 11 -10.29 -10.64 -0.60
N VAL A 12 -11.05 -10.25 0.40
CA VAL A 12 -11.80 -11.19 1.24
C VAL A 12 -13.01 -11.63 0.43
N ALA A 13 -13.01 -12.88 -0.04
CA ALA A 13 -13.98 -13.35 -1.03
C ALA A 13 -15.42 -13.05 -0.64
N ALA A 14 -15.81 -13.32 0.60
CA ALA A 14 -17.18 -13.10 1.08
C ALA A 14 -17.62 -11.63 0.99
N ALA A 15 -16.69 -10.68 1.04
CA ALA A 15 -17.00 -9.26 0.95
C ALA A 15 -17.25 -8.78 -0.48
N TRP A 16 -16.85 -9.56 -1.48
CA TRP A 16 -16.96 -9.21 -2.89
C TRP A 16 -17.93 -10.08 -3.68
N GLU A 17 -18.51 -11.11 -3.02
CA GLU A 17 -19.48 -12.00 -3.66
C GLU A 17 -20.82 -11.29 -3.88
N ASN A 18 -21.44 -11.59 -5.02
CA ASN A 18 -22.81 -11.17 -5.35
C ASN A 18 -23.05 -9.65 -5.30
N LEU A 19 -21.99 -8.86 -5.51
CA LEU A 19 -22.10 -7.41 -5.57
C LEU A 19 -22.61 -6.99 -6.96
N THR A 20 -23.44 -5.95 -6.97
CA THR A 20 -23.73 -5.21 -8.20
C THR A 20 -22.48 -4.42 -8.61
N ASP A 21 -22.41 -3.97 -9.86
CA ASP A 21 -21.31 -3.13 -10.34
C ASP A 21 -21.19 -1.85 -9.50
N ALA A 22 -22.32 -1.25 -9.13
CA ALA A 22 -22.34 -0.04 -8.28
C ALA A 22 -21.80 -0.31 -6.88
N GLN A 23 -22.11 -1.46 -6.29
CA GLN A 23 -21.59 -1.85 -4.97
C GLN A 23 -20.09 -2.13 -5.01
N ASN A 24 -19.62 -2.80 -6.08
CA ASN A 24 -18.20 -3.06 -6.30
C ASN A 24 -17.42 -1.75 -6.43
N GLU A 25 -17.92 -0.82 -7.24
CA GLU A 25 -17.30 0.49 -7.42
C GLU A 25 -17.24 1.26 -6.09
N LYS A 26 -18.32 1.23 -5.30
CA LYS A 26 -18.36 1.89 -4.00
C LYS A 26 -17.31 1.34 -3.03
N GLN A 27 -17.14 0.01 -2.97
CA GLN A 27 -16.11 -0.59 -2.12
C GLN A 27 -14.70 -0.22 -2.58
N THR A 28 -14.46 -0.24 -3.87
CA THR A 28 -13.18 0.15 -4.45
C THR A 28 -12.87 1.62 -4.15
N THR A 29 -13.83 2.49 -4.37
CA THR A 29 -13.70 3.93 -4.10
C THR A 29 -13.40 4.18 -2.63
N ALA A 30 -14.03 3.47 -1.71
CA ALA A 30 -13.79 3.62 -0.28
C ALA A 30 -12.33 3.35 0.09
N ILE A 31 -11.70 2.36 -0.53
CA ILE A 31 -10.29 2.04 -0.30
C ILE A 31 -9.40 3.20 -0.77
N TYR A 32 -9.62 3.70 -1.98
CA TYR A 32 -8.84 4.80 -2.53
C TYR A 32 -9.04 6.11 -1.76
N GLU A 33 -10.25 6.35 -1.26
CA GLU A 33 -10.52 7.52 -0.40
C GLU A 33 -9.71 7.48 0.89
N ILE A 34 -9.61 6.32 1.53
CA ILE A 34 -8.79 6.15 2.73
C ILE A 34 -7.34 6.48 2.42
N ILE A 35 -6.79 5.93 1.34
CA ILE A 35 -5.42 6.20 0.91
C ILE A 35 -5.21 7.71 0.70
N GLY A 36 -6.10 8.35 -0.02
CA GLY A 36 -6.01 9.79 -0.30
C GLY A 36 -6.14 10.65 0.94
N ASN A 37 -7.01 10.28 1.88
CA ASN A 37 -7.22 11.01 3.13
C ASN A 37 -5.96 11.08 4.00
N HIS A 38 -5.07 10.12 3.87
CA HIS A 38 -3.79 10.08 4.58
C HIS A 38 -2.61 10.52 3.72
N GLY A 39 -2.89 11.19 2.62
CA GLY A 39 -1.84 11.74 1.75
C GLY A 39 -1.14 10.70 0.88
N GLY A 40 -1.72 9.51 0.72
CA GLY A 40 -1.17 8.47 -0.12
C GLY A 40 -1.29 8.81 -1.61
N ASP A 41 -0.19 8.62 -2.33
CA ASP A 41 -0.11 8.77 -3.78
C ASP A 41 0.21 7.41 -4.38
N VAL A 42 -0.76 6.82 -5.07
CA VAL A 42 -0.62 5.49 -5.67
C VAL A 42 0.25 5.60 -6.91
N LYS A 43 1.43 4.97 -6.86
CA LYS A 43 2.39 4.97 -7.97
C LYS A 43 2.16 3.83 -8.95
N ALA A 44 1.75 2.69 -8.46
CA ALA A 44 1.50 1.51 -9.28
C ALA A 44 0.54 0.56 -8.56
N VAL A 45 -0.29 -0.11 -9.35
CA VAL A 45 -1.11 -1.25 -8.89
C VAL A 45 -0.98 -2.34 -9.94
N THR A 46 -0.48 -3.48 -9.53
CA THR A 46 -0.25 -4.62 -10.42
C THR A 46 -0.76 -5.90 -9.78
N PHE A 47 -0.93 -6.95 -10.57
CA PHE A 47 -1.21 -8.28 -10.04
C PHE A 47 0.05 -9.13 -10.13
N SER A 48 0.41 -9.76 -9.01
CA SER A 48 1.56 -10.68 -8.95
C SER A 48 1.06 -12.12 -8.94
N PRO A 49 1.19 -12.86 -10.06
CA PRO A 49 0.71 -14.26 -10.12
C PRO A 49 1.39 -15.17 -9.13
N SER A 50 2.70 -15.00 -8.89
CA SER A 50 3.46 -15.85 -7.96
C SER A 50 3.01 -15.68 -6.51
N HIS A 51 2.49 -14.51 -6.15
CA HIS A 51 1.97 -14.22 -4.80
C HIS A 51 0.45 -14.35 -4.74
N ASN A 52 -0.21 -14.48 -5.88
CA ASN A 52 -1.68 -14.44 -5.98
C ASN A 52 -2.24 -13.24 -5.21
N ALA A 53 -1.70 -12.06 -5.49
CA ALA A 53 -2.03 -10.83 -4.78
C ALA A 53 -1.92 -9.60 -5.66
N LEU A 54 -2.71 -8.59 -5.34
CA LEU A 54 -2.51 -7.26 -5.88
C LEU A 54 -1.28 -6.66 -5.21
N THR A 55 -0.38 -6.09 -6.00
CA THR A 55 0.81 -5.42 -5.52
C THR A 55 0.69 -3.95 -5.80
N SER A 56 0.72 -3.14 -4.74
CA SER A 56 0.58 -1.69 -4.84
C SER A 56 1.84 -1.01 -4.31
N VAL A 57 2.26 0.05 -4.99
CA VAL A 57 3.32 0.93 -4.51
C VAL A 57 2.69 2.28 -4.25
N ILE A 58 2.76 2.73 -3.01
CA ILE A 58 2.10 3.95 -2.55
C ILE A 58 3.12 4.79 -1.76
N GLU A 59 3.22 6.06 -2.11
CA GLU A 59 4.03 7.03 -1.37
C GLU A 59 3.16 7.78 -0.38
N TYR A 60 3.58 7.79 0.89
CA TYR A 60 2.91 8.52 1.98
C TYR A 60 3.82 9.60 2.54
N PRO A 61 3.26 10.63 3.20
CA PRO A 61 4.08 11.66 3.87
C PRO A 61 5.02 11.07 4.93
N ASP A 62 4.55 10.06 5.66
CA ASP A 62 5.29 9.42 6.76
C ASP A 62 4.76 8.01 7.03
N GLN A 63 5.46 7.31 7.92
CA GLN A 63 5.09 5.94 8.28
C GLN A 63 3.75 5.87 9.01
N LEU A 64 3.46 6.83 9.87
CA LEU A 64 2.21 6.84 10.62
C LEU A 64 1.00 6.94 9.69
N SER A 65 1.08 7.79 8.66
CA SER A 65 0.03 7.92 7.66
C SER A 65 -0.19 6.60 6.91
N ALA A 66 0.89 5.91 6.55
CA ALA A 66 0.82 4.60 5.89
C ALA A 66 0.16 3.56 6.80
N MET A 67 0.58 3.46 8.05
CA MET A 67 0.06 2.45 8.98
C MET A 67 -1.39 2.75 9.39
N THR A 68 -1.76 4.01 9.51
CA THR A 68 -3.15 4.41 9.76
C THR A 68 -4.05 4.01 8.58
N THR A 69 -3.56 4.20 7.35
CA THR A 69 -4.27 3.75 6.15
C THR A 69 -4.48 2.23 6.16
N VAL A 70 -3.44 1.46 6.46
CA VAL A 70 -3.52 -0.01 6.56
C VAL A 70 -4.57 -0.41 7.61
N ALA A 71 -4.55 0.21 8.78
CA ALA A 71 -5.49 -0.09 9.86
C ALA A 71 -6.94 0.19 9.43
N GLU A 72 -7.19 1.31 8.77
CA GLU A 72 -8.54 1.66 8.30
C GLU A 72 -9.02 0.73 7.18
N ILE A 73 -8.14 0.35 6.25
CA ILE A 73 -8.48 -0.62 5.19
C ILE A 73 -8.81 -1.98 5.81
N LEU A 74 -8.01 -2.45 6.76
CA LEU A 74 -8.30 -3.69 7.48
C LEU A 74 -9.65 -3.64 8.19
N ALA A 75 -10.00 -2.50 8.76
CA ALA A 75 -11.27 -2.32 9.46
C ALA A 75 -12.48 -2.40 8.52
N LEU A 76 -12.33 -2.16 7.23
CA LEU A 76 -13.40 -2.36 6.25
C LEU A 76 -13.78 -3.83 6.07
N GLY A 77 -12.86 -4.76 6.33
CA GLY A 77 -13.09 -6.19 6.16
C GLY A 77 -13.15 -6.66 4.71
N THR A 78 -12.75 -5.83 3.74
CA THR A 78 -12.83 -6.15 2.31
C THR A 78 -11.53 -6.64 1.72
N LEU A 79 -10.39 -6.31 2.34
CA LEU A 79 -9.06 -6.74 1.93
C LEU A 79 -8.30 -7.34 3.10
N GLU A 80 -7.43 -8.28 2.80
CA GLU A 80 -6.40 -8.75 3.72
C GLU A 80 -5.02 -8.39 3.18
N TYR A 81 -4.09 -8.06 4.07
CA TYR A 81 -2.70 -7.81 3.72
C TYR A 81 -1.91 -9.09 3.83
N VAL A 82 -1.22 -9.46 2.75
CA VAL A 82 -0.31 -10.60 2.71
C VAL A 82 1.09 -10.17 3.12
N GLU A 83 1.48 -8.96 2.70
CA GLU A 83 2.81 -8.41 2.92
C GLU A 83 2.75 -6.89 2.89
N ILE A 84 3.52 -6.27 3.77
CA ILE A 84 3.76 -4.83 3.77
C ILE A 84 5.26 -4.65 3.92
N GLU A 85 5.86 -3.86 3.02
CA GLU A 85 7.29 -3.62 2.99
C GLU A 85 7.54 -2.14 2.76
N GLN A 86 8.48 -1.57 3.49
CA GLN A 86 8.98 -0.25 3.18
C GLN A 86 9.99 -0.33 2.06
N LEU A 87 9.78 0.48 1.03
CA LEU A 87 10.74 0.64 -0.06
C LEU A 87 11.60 1.87 0.19
N TRP A 88 12.85 1.79 -0.20
CA TRP A 88 13.80 2.88 -0.10
C TRP A 88 14.12 3.41 -1.48
N ASP A 89 14.17 4.74 -1.61
CA ASP A 89 14.70 5.35 -2.83
C ASP A 89 16.18 4.99 -2.97
N VAL A 90 16.57 4.53 -4.16
CA VAL A 90 17.94 4.08 -4.42
C VAL A 90 18.96 5.21 -4.22
N VAL A 91 18.60 6.45 -4.53
CA VAL A 91 19.50 7.59 -4.35
C VAL A 91 19.72 7.87 -2.86
N GLU A 92 18.66 7.86 -2.06
CA GLU A 92 18.76 8.01 -0.60
C GLU A 92 19.58 6.90 0.02
N PHE A 93 19.33 5.65 -0.37
CA PHE A 93 20.07 4.51 0.14
C PHE A 93 21.55 4.58 -0.23
N THR A 94 21.88 4.95 -1.46
CA THR A 94 23.26 5.14 -1.92
C THR A 94 23.95 6.21 -1.09
N GLY A 95 23.23 7.29 -0.73
CA GLY A 95 23.77 8.32 0.15
C GLY A 95 24.15 7.78 1.53
N LEU A 96 23.31 6.90 2.09
CA LEU A 96 23.59 6.25 3.38
C LEU A 96 24.83 5.35 3.28
N VAL A 97 24.99 4.61 2.19
CA VAL A 97 26.14 3.77 1.96
C VAL A 97 27.43 4.60 1.89
N ARG A 98 27.39 5.71 1.16
CA ARG A 98 28.55 6.62 1.07
C ARG A 98 28.92 7.22 2.42
N SER A 99 27.92 7.64 3.20
CA SER A 99 28.16 8.17 4.55
C SER A 99 28.76 7.13 5.48
N ALA A 100 28.29 5.90 5.42
CA ALA A 100 28.84 4.79 6.21
C ALA A 100 30.28 4.48 5.82
N ALA A 101 30.59 4.48 4.51
CA ALA A 101 31.93 4.23 4.02
C ALA A 101 32.91 5.32 4.44
N ALA A 102 32.47 6.57 4.47
CA ALA A 102 33.33 7.71 4.87
C ALA A 102 33.75 7.67 6.33
N LYS A 103 33.06 6.92 7.18
CA LYS A 103 33.35 6.79 8.62
C LYS A 103 34.42 5.75 8.95
N LYS A 104 34.92 5.05 7.98
CA LYS A 104 35.95 4.00 8.20
C LYS A 104 37.37 4.55 8.22
#